data_e3612765ed0479dc7394aa6a3e909d0e
#
_entry.id   e3612765ed0479dc7394aa6a3e909d0e
#
_cell.length_a   1.000
_cell.length_b   1.000
_cell.length_c   1.000
_cell.angle_alpha   90.00
_cell.angle_beta   90.00
_cell.angle_gamma   90.00
#
_symmetry.space_group_name_H-M   'P 1'
#
loop_
_entity.id
_entity.type
_entity.pdbx_description
1 polymer ?
#
loop_
_entity_poly.entity_id
_entity_poly.type
_entity_poly.pdbx_seq_one_letter_code
_entity_poly.pdbx_strand_id
1 'polypeptide(L)'
;ERLGDDIGDGLALVAVESQAVRDSVNSLRARGVRVVTFISDIPNSQRERFVGIDNVAAGRVAGSLLKRFISAPSGDVALVAGSGTLRDHCERRMGFEQVMRTECQHLNVLPWIEGEEMAGVVEEKLSQLMADNSNIVGLYSLGGGTRGVIDTINSAKQKISVVTTELSKHTRAALISGTVDAVLVQDPGHEVRSAIRVLRALVDDAPINEKQERIRIEIFVRDNLP
;
A
#
# COMPACT_ATOMS: atom_id res chain seq x y z
N GLU A 1 6.30 23.69 3.82
CA GLU A 1 5.03 24.43 4.03
C GLU A 1 4.92 24.76 5.50
N ARG A 2 4.76 26.05 5.83
CA ARG A 2 4.56 26.47 7.22
C ARG A 2 3.10 26.22 7.57
N LEU A 3 2.82 25.19 8.39
CA LEU A 3 1.56 25.09 9.09
C LEU A 3 1.44 26.32 9.99
N GLY A 4 0.41 27.13 9.76
CA GLY A 4 0.19 28.38 10.50
C GLY A 4 0.00 28.16 12.00
N ASP A 5 -0.05 29.24 12.77
CA ASP A 5 -0.24 29.18 14.22
C ASP A 5 -1.65 28.69 14.61
N ASP A 6 -2.59 28.65 13.68
CA ASP A 6 -3.99 28.24 13.87
C ASP A 6 -4.27 26.81 13.37
N ILE A 7 -3.45 25.85 13.80
CA ILE A 7 -3.62 24.44 13.41
C ILE A 7 -4.66 23.69 14.28
N GLY A 8 -5.17 24.34 15.35
CA GLY A 8 -6.05 23.73 16.34
C GLY A 8 -5.33 22.75 17.28
N ASP A 9 -6.10 21.95 18.02
CA ASP A 9 -5.61 21.08 19.09
C ASP A 9 -5.01 19.77 18.56
N GLY A 10 -5.24 19.42 17.29
CA GLY A 10 -4.78 18.15 16.74
C GLY A 10 -4.69 18.09 15.23
N LEU A 11 -3.80 17.23 14.75
CA LEU A 11 -3.53 16.98 13.34
C LEU A 11 -3.56 15.48 13.04
N ALA A 12 -4.35 15.07 12.05
CA ALA A 12 -4.22 13.78 11.39
C ALA A 12 -3.54 13.96 10.03
N LEU A 13 -2.48 13.19 9.73
CA LEU A 13 -1.77 13.33 8.47
C LEU A 13 -1.37 11.98 7.85
N VAL A 14 -1.32 11.92 6.53
CA VAL A 14 -0.63 10.89 5.77
C VAL A 14 0.82 11.37 5.60
N ALA A 15 1.77 10.65 6.19
CA ALA A 15 3.15 11.12 6.28
C ALA A 15 4.03 10.54 5.17
N VAL A 16 4.83 11.39 4.55
CA VAL A 16 5.99 10.98 3.77
C VAL A 16 7.17 10.84 4.72
N GLU A 17 7.93 9.75 4.63
CA GLU A 17 9.07 9.51 5.51
C GLU A 17 10.25 10.41 5.12
N SER A 18 10.35 11.55 5.79
CA SER A 18 11.47 12.48 5.65
C SER A 18 11.83 13.13 6.98
N GLN A 19 13.08 13.58 7.12
CA GLN A 19 13.53 14.27 8.33
C GLN A 19 12.73 15.57 8.56
N ALA A 20 12.43 16.32 7.50
CA ALA A 20 11.66 17.57 7.59
C ALA A 20 10.24 17.34 8.13
N VAL A 21 9.55 16.25 7.71
CA VAL A 21 8.23 15.90 8.24
C VAL A 21 8.33 15.46 9.70
N ARG A 22 9.35 14.67 10.04
CA ARG A 22 9.61 14.24 11.43
C ARG A 22 9.82 15.43 12.36
N ASP A 23 10.67 16.39 11.95
CA ASP A 23 10.94 17.60 12.72
C ASP A 23 9.69 18.46 12.86
N SER A 24 8.87 18.57 11.82
CA SER A 24 7.58 19.28 11.86
C SER A 24 6.61 18.63 12.84
N VAL A 25 6.50 17.31 12.84
CA VAL A 25 5.67 16.56 13.83
C VAL A 25 6.16 16.82 15.24
N ASN A 26 7.48 16.72 15.48
CA ASN A 26 8.07 16.96 16.80
C ASN A 26 7.84 18.41 17.28
N SER A 27 7.96 19.38 16.38
CA SER A 27 7.67 20.79 16.67
C SER A 27 6.20 21.03 17.05
N LEU A 28 5.26 20.42 16.32
CA LEU A 28 3.83 20.50 16.64
C LEU A 28 3.55 19.89 18.02
N ARG A 29 4.12 18.72 18.31
CA ARG A 29 4.00 18.07 19.61
C ARG A 29 4.54 18.94 20.75
N ALA A 30 5.69 19.61 20.56
CA ALA A 30 6.26 20.55 21.53
C ALA A 30 5.34 21.75 21.79
N ARG A 31 4.49 22.12 20.85
CA ARG A 31 3.45 23.17 20.98
C ARG A 31 2.15 22.66 21.60
N GLY A 32 2.06 21.38 21.98
CA GLY A 32 0.87 20.77 22.57
C GLY A 32 -0.14 20.21 21.56
N VAL A 33 0.11 20.32 20.26
CA VAL A 33 -0.79 19.78 19.22
C VAL A 33 -0.71 18.25 19.21
N ARG A 34 -1.85 17.58 19.31
CA ARG A 34 -1.93 16.11 19.19
C ARG A 34 -1.70 15.69 17.72
N VAL A 35 -0.86 14.68 17.47
CA VAL A 35 -0.57 14.23 16.11
C VAL A 35 -0.81 12.74 15.96
N VAL A 36 -1.64 12.39 14.97
CA VAL A 36 -1.94 11.01 14.55
C VAL A 36 -1.57 10.87 13.08
N THR A 37 -0.85 9.81 12.73
CA THR A 37 -0.63 9.44 11.33
C THR A 37 -1.64 8.37 10.91
N PHE A 38 -2.00 8.31 9.62
CA PHE A 38 -2.86 7.27 9.07
C PHE A 38 -2.44 6.94 7.63
N ILE A 39 -2.81 5.74 7.14
CA ILE A 39 -2.39 5.17 5.85
C ILE A 39 -0.88 4.93 5.79
N SER A 40 -0.07 5.99 5.78
CA SER A 40 1.40 5.92 5.81
C SER A 40 1.94 6.61 7.06
N ASP A 41 2.92 5.97 7.70
CA ASP A 41 3.44 6.33 9.00
C ASP A 41 4.81 7.04 8.93
N ILE A 42 5.16 7.73 10.02
CA ILE A 42 6.49 8.30 10.24
C ILE A 42 7.02 7.89 11.63
N PRO A 43 7.55 6.67 11.76
CA PRO A 43 8.11 6.20 13.02
C PRO A 43 9.31 7.04 13.45
N ASN A 44 9.68 6.92 14.73
CA ASN A 44 10.73 7.74 15.36
C ASN A 44 10.42 9.23 15.37
N SER A 45 9.16 9.63 15.16
CA SER A 45 8.64 10.95 15.49
C SER A 45 7.86 10.90 16.81
N GLN A 46 7.51 12.07 17.35
CA GLN A 46 6.67 12.18 18.55
C GLN A 46 5.16 12.09 18.26
N ARG A 47 4.76 11.58 17.07
CA ARG A 47 3.35 11.29 16.83
C ARG A 47 2.81 10.34 17.89
N GLU A 48 1.58 10.52 18.31
CA GLU A 48 1.03 9.71 19.40
C GLU A 48 0.55 8.34 18.91
N ARG A 49 0.00 8.29 17.69
CA ARG A 49 -0.53 7.04 17.15
C ARG A 49 -0.48 6.98 15.64
N PHE A 50 -0.35 5.76 15.13
CA PHE A 50 -0.61 5.41 13.74
C PHE A 50 -1.96 4.66 13.66
N VAL A 51 -2.78 5.02 12.68
CA VAL A 51 -4.05 4.38 12.34
C VAL A 51 -3.94 3.83 10.92
N GLY A 52 -3.86 2.53 10.80
CA GLY A 52 -3.70 1.85 9.53
C GLY A 52 -3.57 0.34 9.71
N ILE A 53 -3.37 -0.35 8.62
CA ILE A 53 -3.11 -1.79 8.62
C ILE A 53 -1.65 -2.09 8.99
N ASP A 54 -1.36 -3.34 9.34
CA ASP A 54 0.00 -3.88 9.32
C ASP A 54 0.42 -4.09 7.86
N ASN A 55 1.18 -3.13 7.31
CA ASN A 55 1.62 -3.16 5.91
C ASN A 55 2.59 -4.31 5.62
N VAL A 56 3.40 -4.74 6.59
CA VAL A 56 4.25 -5.93 6.45
C VAL A 56 3.37 -7.17 6.33
N ALA A 57 2.32 -7.29 7.15
CA ALA A 57 1.36 -8.37 7.03
C ALA A 57 0.61 -8.34 5.68
N ALA A 58 0.23 -7.14 5.17
CA ALA A 58 -0.39 -7.00 3.86
C ALA A 58 0.53 -7.51 2.74
N GLY A 59 1.82 -7.17 2.79
CA GLY A 59 2.81 -7.73 1.88
C GLY A 59 2.90 -9.25 1.94
N ARG A 60 2.93 -9.83 3.15
CA ARG A 60 2.91 -11.30 3.32
C ARG A 60 1.64 -11.93 2.75
N VAL A 61 0.49 -11.29 2.92
CA VAL A 61 -0.77 -11.77 2.33
C VAL A 61 -0.69 -11.76 0.81
N ALA A 62 -0.20 -10.68 0.19
CA ALA A 62 -0.01 -10.61 -1.26
C ALA A 62 0.92 -11.73 -1.77
N GLY A 63 2.05 -11.96 -1.09
CA GLY A 63 2.96 -13.06 -1.42
C GLY A 63 2.31 -14.43 -1.30
N SER A 64 1.54 -14.66 -0.24
CA SER A 64 0.81 -15.91 -0.03
C SER A 64 -0.30 -16.15 -1.06
N LEU A 65 -0.92 -15.09 -1.58
CA LEU A 65 -1.90 -15.18 -2.67
C LEU A 65 -1.21 -15.49 -3.99
N LEU A 66 -0.17 -14.75 -4.36
CA LEU A 66 0.57 -15.01 -5.60
C LEU A 66 1.17 -16.41 -5.64
N LYS A 67 1.72 -16.90 -4.51
CA LYS A 67 2.17 -18.29 -4.38
C LYS A 67 1.10 -19.33 -4.77
N ARG A 68 -0.17 -19.04 -4.50
CA ARG A 68 -1.30 -19.91 -4.83
C ARG A 68 -1.80 -19.74 -6.26
N PHE A 69 -1.70 -18.55 -6.81
CA PHE A 69 -2.20 -18.25 -8.14
C PHE A 69 -1.21 -18.61 -9.24
N ILE A 70 0.11 -18.49 -8.97
CA ILE A 70 1.16 -18.85 -9.92
C ILE A 70 1.27 -20.35 -10.00
N SER A 71 0.95 -20.91 -11.18
CA SER A 71 1.08 -22.35 -11.47
C SER A 71 2.40 -22.72 -12.15
N ALA A 72 3.17 -21.70 -12.57
CA ALA A 72 4.44 -21.93 -13.26
C ALA A 72 5.49 -22.52 -12.32
N PRO A 73 6.30 -23.49 -12.79
CA PRO A 73 7.32 -24.14 -11.97
C PRO A 73 8.51 -23.23 -11.65
N SER A 74 8.68 -22.15 -12.40
CA SER A 74 9.67 -21.07 -12.17
C SER A 74 9.28 -19.83 -12.95
N GLY A 75 9.80 -18.68 -12.58
CA GLY A 75 9.57 -17.43 -13.30
C GLY A 75 9.93 -16.21 -12.48
N ASP A 76 9.68 -15.05 -13.07
CA ASP A 76 9.92 -13.75 -12.47
C ASP A 76 8.63 -13.13 -11.94
N VAL A 77 8.73 -12.41 -10.85
CA VAL A 77 7.63 -11.64 -10.26
C VAL A 77 7.98 -10.16 -10.28
N ALA A 78 7.18 -9.39 -10.98
CA ALA A 78 7.33 -7.94 -11.04
C ALA A 78 6.69 -7.26 -9.81
N LEU A 79 7.34 -6.19 -9.34
CA LEU A 79 6.82 -5.31 -8.29
C LEU A 79 6.63 -3.90 -8.83
N VAL A 80 5.48 -3.30 -8.53
CA VAL A 80 5.16 -1.92 -8.90
C VAL A 80 4.73 -1.15 -7.66
N ALA A 81 5.33 0.01 -7.44
CA ALA A 81 4.99 0.93 -6.35
C ALA A 81 4.79 2.35 -6.86
N GLY A 82 4.08 3.17 -6.12
CA GLY A 82 4.00 4.60 -6.40
C GLY A 82 5.31 5.30 -6.09
N SER A 83 5.79 5.18 -4.87
CA SER A 83 7.04 5.82 -4.43
C SER A 83 7.72 5.04 -3.31
N GLY A 84 9.05 4.96 -3.35
CA GLY A 84 9.89 4.43 -2.29
C GLY A 84 10.03 5.33 -1.06
N THR A 85 9.51 6.55 -1.10
CA THR A 85 9.45 7.45 0.04
C THR A 85 8.21 7.24 0.93
N LEU A 86 7.26 6.43 0.47
CA LEU A 86 6.08 6.04 1.24
C LEU A 86 6.38 4.76 2.03
N ARG A 87 6.28 4.88 3.34
CA ARG A 87 6.63 3.78 4.23
C ARG A 87 5.75 2.54 4.04
N ASP A 88 4.47 2.72 3.82
CA ASP A 88 3.54 1.62 3.55
C ASP A 88 3.96 0.80 2.32
N HIS A 89 4.48 1.42 1.26
CA HIS A 89 5.04 0.70 0.11
C HIS A 89 6.29 -0.11 0.48
N CYS A 90 7.22 0.48 1.22
CA CYS A 90 8.43 -0.22 1.69
C CYS A 90 8.09 -1.40 2.60
N GLU A 91 7.14 -1.24 3.51
CA GLU A 91 6.69 -2.29 4.43
C GLU A 91 5.95 -3.42 3.70
N ARG A 92 5.08 -3.11 2.75
CA ARG A 92 4.42 -4.10 1.89
C ARG A 92 5.44 -4.89 1.08
N ARG A 93 6.41 -4.22 0.49
CA ARG A 93 7.52 -4.86 -0.21
C ARG A 93 8.28 -5.82 0.71
N MET A 94 8.69 -5.36 1.89
CA MET A 94 9.43 -6.18 2.86
C MET A 94 8.67 -7.46 3.22
N GLY A 95 7.37 -7.35 3.51
CA GLY A 95 6.54 -8.51 3.82
C GLY A 95 6.38 -9.46 2.64
N PHE A 96 6.22 -8.93 1.44
CA PHE A 96 6.13 -9.71 0.20
C PHE A 96 7.42 -10.48 -0.08
N GLU A 97 8.56 -9.80 -0.09
CA GLU A 97 9.87 -10.42 -0.33
C GLU A 97 10.21 -11.48 0.73
N GLN A 98 9.74 -11.31 1.97
CA GLN A 98 9.90 -12.33 3.00
C GLN A 98 9.25 -13.67 2.57
N VAL A 99 7.99 -13.65 2.11
CA VAL A 99 7.30 -14.86 1.64
C VAL A 99 7.96 -15.45 0.40
N MET A 100 8.30 -14.59 -0.59
CA MET A 100 8.96 -15.06 -1.81
C MET A 100 10.26 -15.78 -1.50
N ARG A 101 11.11 -15.21 -0.66
CA ARG A 101 12.41 -15.77 -0.29
C ARG A 101 12.29 -17.08 0.50
N THR A 102 11.31 -17.19 1.40
CA THR A 102 11.20 -18.37 2.29
C THR A 102 10.36 -19.51 1.71
N GLU A 103 9.36 -19.17 0.88
CA GLU A 103 8.34 -20.15 0.46
C GLU A 103 8.23 -20.31 -1.06
N CYS A 104 8.88 -19.45 -1.86
CA CYS A 104 8.77 -19.43 -3.32
C CYS A 104 10.14 -19.31 -3.98
N GLN A 105 11.12 -20.12 -3.55
CA GLN A 105 12.51 -20.07 -4.04
C GLN A 105 12.67 -20.35 -5.55
N HIS A 106 11.64 -20.90 -6.18
CA HIS A 106 11.56 -21.13 -7.63
C HIS A 106 11.13 -19.87 -8.42
N LEU A 107 10.72 -18.80 -7.71
CA LEU A 107 10.36 -17.52 -8.29
C LEU A 107 11.40 -16.46 -7.94
N ASN A 108 11.78 -15.66 -8.93
CA ASN A 108 12.72 -14.55 -8.75
C ASN A 108 11.94 -13.24 -8.68
N VAL A 109 12.18 -12.43 -7.65
CA VAL A 109 11.56 -11.11 -7.51
C VAL A 109 12.44 -10.08 -8.21
N LEU A 110 11.90 -9.43 -9.23
CA LEU A 110 12.59 -8.39 -9.97
C LEU A 110 12.70 -7.11 -9.14
N PRO A 111 13.68 -6.23 -9.44
CA PRO A 111 13.70 -4.89 -8.88
C PRO A 111 12.36 -4.18 -9.10
N TRP A 112 11.88 -3.45 -8.11
CA TRP A 112 10.59 -2.79 -8.22
C TRP A 112 10.62 -1.59 -9.18
N ILE A 113 9.48 -1.31 -9.80
CA ILE A 113 9.23 -0.12 -10.61
C ILE A 113 8.60 0.94 -9.71
N GLU A 114 9.15 2.14 -9.70
CA GLU A 114 8.51 3.31 -9.11
C GLU A 114 7.76 4.10 -10.18
N GLY A 115 6.45 4.21 -10.01
CA GLY A 115 5.54 4.84 -10.96
C GLY A 115 5.18 6.28 -10.64
N GLU A 116 5.71 6.85 -9.53
CA GLU A 116 5.46 8.24 -9.10
C GLU A 116 3.96 8.59 -9.01
N GLU A 117 3.12 7.63 -8.61
CA GLU A 117 1.65 7.71 -8.59
C GLU A 117 1.01 7.95 -9.98
N MET A 118 1.78 7.92 -11.07
CA MET A 118 1.32 8.23 -12.42
C MET A 118 1.13 6.97 -13.26
N ALA A 119 -0.10 6.75 -13.72
CA ALA A 119 -0.44 5.56 -14.54
C ALA A 119 0.40 5.44 -15.82
N GLY A 120 0.64 6.56 -16.52
CA GLY A 120 1.45 6.56 -17.74
C GLY A 120 2.91 6.17 -17.52
N VAL A 121 3.51 6.59 -16.39
CA VAL A 121 4.88 6.20 -16.02
C VAL A 121 4.95 4.71 -15.71
N VAL A 122 3.94 4.19 -14.99
CA VAL A 122 3.85 2.74 -14.73
C VAL A 122 3.71 1.96 -16.03
N GLU A 123 2.80 2.39 -16.92
CA GLU A 123 2.57 1.73 -18.21
C GLU A 123 3.84 1.64 -19.05
N GLU A 124 4.57 2.74 -19.17
CA GLU A 124 5.83 2.80 -19.92
C GLU A 124 6.88 1.84 -19.33
N LYS A 125 7.18 2.00 -18.02
CA LYS A 125 8.22 1.22 -17.34
C LYS A 125 7.87 -0.28 -17.26
N LEU A 126 6.60 -0.61 -17.01
CA LEU A 126 6.17 -2.00 -16.93
C LEU A 126 6.14 -2.67 -18.31
N SER A 127 5.73 -1.95 -19.35
CA SER A 127 5.78 -2.46 -20.74
C SER A 127 7.24 -2.76 -21.14
N GLN A 128 8.17 -1.88 -20.81
CA GLN A 128 9.59 -2.12 -21.05
C GLN A 128 10.10 -3.33 -20.26
N LEU A 129 9.79 -3.42 -18.97
CA LEU A 129 10.19 -4.57 -18.14
C LEU A 129 9.67 -5.89 -18.71
N MET A 130 8.41 -5.93 -19.18
CA MET A 130 7.81 -7.12 -19.78
C MET A 130 8.40 -7.47 -21.15
N ALA A 131 8.86 -6.47 -21.92
CA ALA A 131 9.55 -6.71 -23.17
C ALA A 131 10.96 -7.32 -22.94
N ASP A 132 11.65 -6.87 -21.90
CA ASP A 132 12.99 -7.34 -21.54
C ASP A 132 12.97 -8.69 -20.80
N ASN A 133 11.82 -9.07 -20.20
CA ASN A 133 11.68 -10.27 -19.36
C ASN A 133 10.43 -11.07 -19.77
N SER A 134 10.62 -12.00 -20.69
CA SER A 134 9.53 -12.86 -21.21
C SER A 134 9.01 -13.91 -20.23
N ASN A 135 9.67 -14.09 -19.08
CA ASN A 135 9.33 -15.09 -18.06
C ASN A 135 8.63 -14.53 -16.83
N ILE A 136 7.98 -13.36 -16.95
CA ILE A 136 7.20 -12.81 -15.84
C ILE A 136 5.91 -13.62 -15.70
N VAL A 137 5.71 -14.24 -14.52
CA VAL A 137 4.57 -15.11 -14.21
C VAL A 137 3.64 -14.50 -13.17
N GLY A 138 4.07 -13.46 -12.48
CA GLY A 138 3.30 -12.78 -11.45
C GLY A 138 3.65 -11.30 -11.34
N LEU A 139 2.70 -10.53 -10.79
CA LEU A 139 2.88 -9.11 -10.50
C LEU A 139 2.17 -8.74 -9.19
N TYR A 140 2.88 -8.00 -8.34
CA TYR A 140 2.28 -7.33 -7.19
C TYR A 140 2.39 -5.81 -7.34
N SER A 141 1.24 -5.13 -7.38
CA SER A 141 1.14 -3.67 -7.29
C SER A 141 0.92 -3.26 -5.84
N LEU A 142 1.95 -2.67 -5.23
CA LEU A 142 1.95 -2.27 -3.82
C LEU A 142 1.06 -1.04 -3.53
N GLY A 143 0.75 -0.26 -4.57
CA GLY A 143 -0.03 0.97 -4.53
C GLY A 143 0.51 1.99 -5.53
N GLY A 144 -0.34 2.96 -5.89
CA GLY A 144 -0.03 3.99 -6.87
C GLY A 144 0.07 3.50 -8.31
N GLY A 145 -0.47 4.28 -9.25
CA GLY A 145 -0.34 3.99 -10.67
C GLY A 145 -1.02 2.70 -11.17
N THR A 146 -1.85 2.03 -10.37
CA THR A 146 -2.46 0.71 -10.63
C THR A 146 -3.22 0.65 -11.96
N ARG A 147 -3.78 1.78 -12.44
CA ARG A 147 -4.39 1.84 -13.77
C ARG A 147 -3.37 1.49 -14.86
N GLY A 148 -2.15 2.02 -14.79
CA GLY A 148 -1.09 1.69 -15.75
C GLY A 148 -0.72 0.20 -15.72
N VAL A 149 -0.72 -0.43 -14.54
CA VAL A 149 -0.58 -1.89 -14.44
C VAL A 149 -1.67 -2.60 -15.22
N ILE A 150 -2.94 -2.25 -14.99
CA ILE A 150 -4.08 -2.89 -15.64
C ILE A 150 -4.04 -2.71 -17.16
N ASP A 151 -3.74 -1.49 -17.63
CA ASP A 151 -3.67 -1.17 -19.06
C ASP A 151 -2.54 -1.98 -19.74
N THR A 152 -1.36 -2.09 -19.09
CA THR A 152 -0.24 -2.92 -19.59
C THR A 152 -0.61 -4.40 -19.64
N ILE A 153 -1.18 -4.97 -18.57
CA ILE A 153 -1.55 -6.39 -18.53
C ILE A 153 -2.62 -6.72 -19.56
N ASN A 154 -3.63 -5.86 -19.75
CA ASN A 154 -4.65 -6.04 -20.79
C ASN A 154 -4.07 -6.03 -22.22
N SER A 155 -2.99 -5.27 -22.42
CA SER A 155 -2.30 -5.20 -23.72
C SER A 155 -1.32 -6.37 -23.93
N ALA A 156 -0.93 -7.03 -22.85
CA ALA A 156 0.02 -8.16 -22.90
C ALA A 156 -0.68 -9.41 -23.44
N LYS A 157 0.05 -10.19 -24.27
CA LYS A 157 -0.41 -11.49 -24.76
C LYS A 157 -0.23 -12.62 -23.73
N GLN A 158 0.51 -12.35 -22.67
CA GLN A 158 0.89 -13.31 -21.65
C GLN A 158 -0.08 -13.22 -20.47
N LYS A 159 -0.59 -14.36 -20.01
CA LYS A 159 -1.38 -14.45 -18.79
C LYS A 159 -0.41 -14.54 -17.60
N ILE A 160 -0.49 -13.58 -16.69
CA ILE A 160 0.25 -13.55 -15.43
C ILE A 160 -0.72 -13.42 -14.25
N SER A 161 -0.31 -13.87 -13.07
CA SER A 161 -1.11 -13.69 -11.86
C SER A 161 -0.87 -12.29 -11.28
N VAL A 162 -1.94 -11.58 -10.96
CA VAL A 162 -1.86 -10.17 -10.55
C VAL A 162 -2.57 -9.96 -9.22
N VAL A 163 -1.83 -9.44 -8.24
CA VAL A 163 -2.39 -8.94 -6.97
C VAL A 163 -2.14 -7.44 -6.91
N THR A 164 -3.15 -6.67 -6.51
CA THR A 164 -3.03 -5.21 -6.37
C THR A 164 -3.50 -4.75 -4.99
N THR A 165 -3.26 -3.50 -4.68
CA THR A 165 -3.83 -2.81 -3.52
C THR A 165 -4.86 -1.77 -3.97
N GLU A 166 -5.82 -1.49 -3.08
CA GLU A 166 -6.88 -0.50 -3.21
C GLU A 166 -7.99 -0.83 -4.23
N LEU A 167 -9.23 -0.88 -3.73
CA LEU A 167 -10.42 -1.09 -4.55
C LEU A 167 -10.88 0.23 -5.16
N SER A 168 -10.53 0.42 -6.42
CA SER A 168 -10.96 1.54 -7.27
C SER A 168 -11.94 1.05 -8.34
N LYS A 169 -12.53 1.97 -9.11
CA LYS A 169 -13.33 1.60 -10.29
C LYS A 169 -12.53 0.76 -11.30
N HIS A 170 -11.22 0.99 -11.40
CA HIS A 170 -10.36 0.27 -12.35
C HIS A 170 -10.02 -1.13 -11.86
N THR A 171 -9.63 -1.30 -10.59
CA THR A 171 -9.34 -2.61 -10.00
C THR A 171 -10.60 -3.46 -9.88
N ARG A 172 -11.77 -2.84 -9.60
CA ARG A 172 -13.08 -3.53 -9.65
C ARG A 172 -13.36 -4.11 -11.03
N ALA A 173 -13.22 -3.30 -12.08
CA ALA A 173 -13.40 -3.76 -13.46
C ALA A 173 -12.39 -4.87 -13.83
N ALA A 174 -11.14 -4.74 -13.39
CA ALA A 174 -10.09 -5.71 -13.62
C ALA A 174 -10.30 -7.04 -12.90
N LEU A 175 -10.88 -7.05 -11.69
CA LEU A 175 -11.33 -8.27 -11.02
C LEU A 175 -12.46 -8.96 -11.79
N ILE A 176 -13.44 -8.19 -12.28
CA ILE A 176 -14.57 -8.72 -13.06
C ILE A 176 -14.07 -9.35 -14.36
N SER A 177 -13.15 -8.69 -15.08
CA SER A 177 -12.57 -9.20 -16.33
C SER A 177 -11.56 -10.34 -16.14
N GLY A 178 -11.06 -10.55 -14.92
CA GLY A 178 -10.01 -11.54 -14.64
C GLY A 178 -8.60 -11.07 -15.00
N THR A 179 -8.39 -9.78 -15.21
CA THR A 179 -7.05 -9.18 -15.37
C THR A 179 -6.29 -9.11 -14.05
N VAL A 180 -7.03 -8.96 -12.94
CA VAL A 180 -6.52 -8.97 -11.56
C VAL A 180 -7.16 -10.13 -10.82
N ASP A 181 -6.38 -10.91 -10.09
CA ASP A 181 -6.84 -12.09 -9.34
C ASP A 181 -7.35 -11.71 -7.95
N ALA A 182 -6.69 -10.76 -7.27
CA ALA A 182 -7.11 -10.28 -5.96
C ALA A 182 -6.68 -8.83 -5.71
N VAL A 183 -7.46 -8.13 -4.90
CA VAL A 183 -7.18 -6.77 -4.42
C VAL A 183 -7.16 -6.76 -2.91
N LEU A 184 -6.07 -6.23 -2.33
CA LEU A 184 -5.95 -5.97 -0.89
C LEU A 184 -6.46 -4.57 -0.60
N VAL A 185 -7.26 -4.42 0.44
CA VAL A 185 -7.89 -3.15 0.80
C VAL A 185 -7.73 -2.87 2.29
N GLN A 186 -7.56 -1.62 2.64
CA GLN A 186 -7.40 -1.15 4.01
C GLN A 186 -8.59 -0.33 4.54
N ASP A 187 -9.69 -0.23 3.80
CA ASP A 187 -10.85 0.62 4.09
C ASP A 187 -10.46 2.07 4.48
N PRO A 188 -10.09 2.92 3.52
CA PRO A 188 -9.66 4.29 3.81
C PRO A 188 -10.75 5.12 4.51
N GLY A 189 -12.02 4.78 4.32
CA GLY A 189 -13.12 5.42 5.03
C GLY A 189 -13.12 5.09 6.52
N HIS A 190 -12.81 3.85 6.90
CA HIS A 190 -12.62 3.46 8.30
C HIS A 190 -11.37 4.13 8.88
N GLU A 191 -10.25 4.16 8.17
CA GLU A 191 -9.02 4.79 8.63
C GLU A 191 -9.22 6.27 8.96
N VAL A 192 -9.86 7.04 8.07
CA VAL A 192 -10.17 8.47 8.32
C VAL A 192 -11.06 8.63 9.54
N ARG A 193 -12.17 7.87 9.64
CA ARG A 193 -13.06 7.94 10.80
C ARG A 193 -12.35 7.53 12.09
N SER A 194 -11.49 6.54 12.03
CA SER A 194 -10.69 6.05 13.15
C SER A 194 -9.67 7.09 13.59
N ALA A 195 -8.93 7.67 12.64
CA ALA A 195 -7.95 8.73 12.92
C ALA A 195 -8.60 9.93 13.62
N ILE A 196 -9.79 10.35 13.17
CA ILE A 196 -10.55 11.46 13.81
C ILE A 196 -10.98 11.08 15.23
N ARG A 197 -11.53 9.87 15.46
CA ARG A 197 -11.95 9.43 16.80
C ARG A 197 -10.76 9.31 17.75
N VAL A 198 -9.65 8.75 17.27
CA VAL A 198 -8.40 8.63 18.04
C VAL A 198 -7.88 10.01 18.40
N LEU A 199 -7.82 10.92 17.41
CA LEU A 199 -7.35 12.28 17.63
C LEU A 199 -8.21 13.03 18.66
N ARG A 200 -9.54 12.91 18.53
CA ARG A 200 -10.47 13.50 19.50
C ARG A 200 -10.26 12.92 20.91
N ALA A 201 -10.14 11.61 21.03
CA ALA A 201 -9.89 10.97 22.33
C ALA A 201 -8.58 11.45 22.97
N LEU A 202 -7.54 11.67 22.17
CA LEU A 202 -6.25 12.23 22.63
C LEU A 202 -6.38 13.69 23.10
N VAL A 203 -7.19 14.51 22.40
CA VAL A 203 -7.42 15.91 22.78
C VAL A 203 -8.25 15.98 24.05
N ASP A 204 -9.29 15.16 24.16
CA ASP A 204 -10.21 15.11 25.31
C ASP A 204 -9.66 14.29 26.51
N ASP A 205 -8.44 13.75 26.40
CA ASP A 205 -7.80 12.83 27.36
C ASP A 205 -8.71 11.62 27.72
N ALA A 206 -9.45 11.12 26.72
CA ALA A 206 -10.43 10.06 26.85
C ALA A 206 -9.86 8.68 26.43
N PRO A 207 -10.40 7.57 26.93
CA PRO A 207 -9.92 6.23 26.55
C PRO A 207 -10.22 5.91 25.10
N ILE A 208 -9.25 5.26 24.42
CA ILE A 208 -9.37 4.79 23.04
C ILE A 208 -9.86 3.34 23.03
N ASN A 209 -10.88 3.05 22.23
CA ASN A 209 -11.37 1.69 22.03
C ASN A 209 -10.55 0.97 20.95
N GLU A 210 -9.50 0.27 21.36
CA GLU A 210 -8.55 -0.43 20.49
C GLU A 210 -9.20 -1.41 19.50
N LYS A 211 -10.30 -2.07 19.91
CA LYS A 211 -11.00 -3.03 19.04
C LYS A 211 -11.75 -2.34 17.90
N GLN A 212 -12.30 -1.17 18.18
CA GLN A 212 -13.05 -0.36 17.23
C GLN A 212 -12.10 0.32 16.22
N GLU A 213 -10.93 0.75 16.70
CA GLU A 213 -9.97 1.51 15.89
C GLU A 213 -8.99 0.62 15.11
N ARG A 214 -9.12 -0.70 15.24
CA ARG A 214 -8.27 -1.66 14.52
C ARG A 214 -8.69 -1.75 13.06
N ILE A 215 -7.83 -1.30 12.16
CA ILE A 215 -7.99 -1.45 10.72
C ILE A 215 -7.63 -2.88 10.30
N ARG A 216 -8.43 -3.48 9.42
CA ARG A 216 -8.22 -4.85 8.92
C ARG A 216 -7.80 -4.81 7.46
N ILE A 217 -7.00 -5.79 7.08
CA ILE A 217 -6.73 -6.08 5.68
C ILE A 217 -7.92 -6.87 5.13
N GLU A 218 -8.60 -6.32 4.13
CA GLU A 218 -9.65 -7.01 3.39
C GLU A 218 -9.10 -7.52 2.06
N ILE A 219 -9.64 -8.66 1.60
CA ILE A 219 -9.25 -9.28 0.33
C ILE A 219 -10.49 -9.37 -0.54
N PHE A 220 -10.46 -8.71 -1.68
CA PHE A 220 -11.49 -8.83 -2.69
C PHE A 220 -11.01 -9.66 -3.85
N VAL A 221 -11.86 -10.61 -4.24
CA VAL A 221 -11.83 -11.33 -5.51
C VAL A 221 -13.13 -11.01 -6.25
N ARG A 222 -13.28 -11.49 -7.49
CA ARG A 222 -14.45 -11.18 -8.31
C ARG A 222 -15.80 -11.42 -7.60
N ASP A 223 -15.89 -12.49 -6.81
CA ASP A 223 -17.18 -12.97 -6.31
C ASP A 223 -17.58 -12.40 -4.92
N ASN A 224 -16.71 -11.60 -4.27
CA ASN A 224 -17.01 -10.92 -3.00
C ASN A 224 -16.91 -9.38 -3.09
N LEU A 225 -17.01 -8.83 -4.28
CA LEU A 225 -17.01 -7.37 -4.49
C LEU A 225 -18.23 -6.72 -3.80
N PRO A 226 -18.04 -5.57 -3.09
CA PRO A 226 -19.13 -4.84 -2.44
C PRO A 226 -20.06 -4.17 -3.44
#